data_2a1b6c4491859ab2c12ee37f674f9e05
#
_entry.id   2a1b6c4491859ab2c12ee37f674f9e05
#
_cell.length_a   1.000
_cell.length_b   1.000
_cell.length_c   1.000
_cell.angle_alpha   90.00
_cell.angle_beta   90.00
_cell.angle_gamma   90.00
#
_symmetry.space_group_name_H-M   'P 1'
#
loop_
_entity.id
_entity.type
_entity.pdbx_description
1 polymer ?
#
loop_
_entity_poly.entity_id
_entity_poly.type
_entity_poly.pdbx_seq_one_letter_code
_entity_poly.pdbx_strand_id
1 'polypeptide(L)'
;MKVTKKGFFLTVFVLLLGAFFVLAPPFACVLVRNYLVAYENRQEAMKEDHWVYNATGKRYVYHDGSVIQNDSKVLDNVTYYFDSKGYVKTGWVQDKGKLYYRNSDGSPVSGWFEDENGKYYLLEDGSPTIGWADIENKKYYFQSNGVMAVGMTEIDGAQHLFNEDGSVSSGWAENDGKKYYRDDTGALTR
;
A
#
# COMPACT_ATOMS: atom_id res chain seq x y z
N MET A 1 -45.85 -13.02 1.68
CA MET A 1 -44.41 -13.33 1.81
C MET A 1 -43.89 -13.86 0.46
N LYS A 2 -43.21 -13.06 -0.33
CA LYS A 2 -42.67 -13.49 -1.64
C LYS A 2 -41.41 -14.31 -1.42
N VAL A 3 -41.51 -15.63 -1.57
CA VAL A 3 -40.34 -16.51 -1.62
C VAL A 3 -39.59 -16.20 -2.93
N THR A 4 -38.37 -15.69 -2.84
CA THR A 4 -37.58 -15.41 -4.04
C THR A 4 -37.22 -16.74 -4.72
N LYS A 5 -37.17 -16.75 -6.07
CA LYS A 5 -36.78 -17.94 -6.86
C LYS A 5 -35.49 -18.65 -6.37
N LYS A 6 -34.53 -17.89 -5.83
CA LYS A 6 -33.32 -18.45 -5.22
C LYS A 6 -33.57 -19.27 -3.96
N GLY A 7 -34.49 -18.82 -3.08
CA GLY A 7 -34.85 -19.58 -1.88
C GLY A 7 -35.59 -20.87 -2.19
N PHE A 8 -36.43 -20.87 -3.24
CA PHE A 8 -37.14 -22.08 -3.67
C PHE A 8 -36.20 -23.15 -4.23
N PHE A 9 -35.21 -22.78 -5.05
CA PHE A 9 -34.22 -23.72 -5.57
C PHE A 9 -33.34 -24.31 -4.47
N LEU A 10 -32.97 -23.53 -3.46
CA LEU A 10 -32.16 -24.02 -2.35
C LEU A 10 -32.95 -24.99 -1.47
N THR A 11 -34.22 -24.71 -1.19
CA THR A 11 -35.09 -25.59 -0.40
C THR A 11 -35.35 -26.91 -1.11
N VAL A 12 -35.57 -26.90 -2.43
CA VAL A 12 -35.75 -28.10 -3.25
C VAL A 12 -34.45 -28.91 -3.33
N PHE A 13 -33.29 -28.26 -3.43
CA PHE A 13 -31.98 -28.91 -3.47
C PHE A 13 -31.63 -29.57 -2.12
N VAL A 14 -31.96 -28.96 -0.98
CA VAL A 14 -31.78 -29.52 0.36
C VAL A 14 -32.74 -30.70 0.58
N LEU A 15 -33.97 -30.64 0.11
CA LEU A 15 -34.95 -31.75 0.20
C LEU A 15 -34.53 -32.95 -0.67
N LEU A 16 -33.99 -32.70 -1.89
CA LEU A 16 -33.44 -33.75 -2.76
C LEU A 16 -32.18 -34.40 -2.17
N LEU A 17 -31.34 -33.62 -1.51
CA LEU A 17 -30.17 -34.13 -0.79
C LEU A 17 -30.60 -34.94 0.46
N GLY A 18 -31.65 -34.50 1.17
CA GLY A 18 -32.21 -35.25 2.31
C GLY A 18 -32.71 -36.64 1.91
N ALA A 19 -33.37 -36.79 0.75
CA ALA A 19 -33.76 -38.07 0.19
C ALA A 19 -32.56 -38.95 -0.22
N PHE A 20 -31.47 -38.33 -0.71
CA PHE A 20 -30.24 -39.03 -1.07
C PHE A 20 -29.46 -39.52 0.16
N PHE A 21 -29.59 -38.84 1.31
CA PHE A 21 -28.89 -39.17 2.57
C PHE A 21 -29.32 -40.52 3.16
N VAL A 22 -30.55 -41.00 2.88
CA VAL A 22 -31.07 -42.28 3.42
C VAL A 22 -30.46 -43.48 2.71
N LEU A 23 -29.94 -43.30 1.49
CA LEU A 23 -29.42 -44.40 0.65
C LEU A 23 -27.94 -44.25 0.25
N ALA A 24 -27.27 -43.17 0.69
CA ALA A 24 -25.88 -42.92 0.34
C ALA A 24 -24.90 -43.63 1.29
N PRO A 25 -23.77 -44.14 0.80
CA PRO A 25 -22.74 -44.70 1.68
C PRO A 25 -22.20 -43.64 2.63
N PRO A 26 -21.73 -44.04 3.84
CA PRO A 26 -21.28 -43.08 4.90
C PRO A 26 -20.27 -42.02 4.42
N PHE A 27 -19.49 -42.39 3.44
CA PHE A 27 -18.49 -41.49 2.81
C PHE A 27 -19.13 -40.31 2.06
N ALA A 28 -20.23 -40.52 1.37
CA ALA A 28 -20.96 -39.45 0.64
C ALA A 28 -21.62 -38.47 1.64
N CYS A 29 -22.09 -38.98 2.80
CA CYS A 29 -22.64 -38.14 3.87
C CYS A 29 -21.60 -37.13 4.43
N VAL A 30 -20.35 -37.57 4.63
CA VAL A 30 -19.27 -36.73 5.13
C VAL A 30 -18.92 -35.60 4.12
N LEU A 31 -18.84 -35.92 2.83
CA LEU A 31 -18.56 -34.94 1.80
C LEU A 31 -19.65 -33.86 1.68
N VAL A 32 -20.93 -34.28 1.70
CA VAL A 32 -22.04 -33.34 1.65
C VAL A 32 -22.11 -32.48 2.90
N ARG A 33 -21.90 -33.07 4.09
CA ARG A 33 -21.83 -32.32 5.35
C ARG A 33 -20.72 -31.28 5.32
N ASN A 34 -19.52 -31.67 4.89
CA ASN A 34 -18.38 -30.74 4.78
C ASN A 34 -18.66 -29.63 3.76
N TYR A 35 -19.34 -29.96 2.63
CA TYR A 35 -19.77 -28.96 1.66
C TYR A 35 -20.79 -27.97 2.24
N LEU A 36 -21.80 -28.46 2.96
CA LEU A 36 -22.81 -27.61 3.60
C LEU A 36 -22.21 -26.71 4.67
N VAL A 37 -21.32 -27.24 5.52
CA VAL A 37 -20.61 -26.43 6.52
C VAL A 37 -19.73 -25.38 5.85
N ALA A 38 -19.00 -25.73 4.79
CA ALA A 38 -18.22 -24.78 4.03
C ALA A 38 -19.08 -23.71 3.34
N TYR A 39 -20.26 -24.10 2.83
CA TYR A 39 -21.23 -23.17 2.25
C TYR A 39 -21.82 -22.21 3.29
N GLU A 40 -22.24 -22.71 4.45
CA GLU A 40 -22.75 -21.89 5.57
C GLU A 40 -21.67 -20.94 6.08
N ASN A 41 -20.44 -21.42 6.32
CA ASN A 41 -19.31 -20.57 6.71
C ASN A 41 -19.01 -19.48 5.67
N ARG A 42 -19.16 -19.79 4.37
CA ARG A 42 -19.01 -18.79 3.30
C ARG A 42 -20.15 -17.78 3.33
N GLN A 43 -21.38 -18.16 3.61
CA GLN A 43 -22.53 -17.26 3.74
C GLN A 43 -22.41 -16.37 4.97
N GLU A 44 -21.88 -16.88 6.08
CA GLU A 44 -21.57 -16.10 7.29
C GLU A 44 -20.46 -15.09 7.02
N ALA A 45 -19.37 -15.49 6.36
CA ALA A 45 -18.27 -14.63 5.97
C ALA A 45 -18.69 -13.52 4.98
N MET A 46 -19.77 -13.73 4.22
CA MET A 46 -20.35 -12.71 3.32
C MET A 46 -21.28 -11.71 4.02
N LYS A 47 -21.54 -11.85 5.31
CA LYS A 47 -22.38 -10.90 6.07
C LYS A 47 -21.64 -9.65 6.52
N GLU A 48 -20.31 -9.70 6.54
CA GLU A 48 -19.46 -8.60 6.96
C GLU A 48 -18.49 -8.19 5.85
N ASP A 49 -18.07 -6.95 5.87
CA ASP A 49 -17.03 -6.45 5.00
C ASP A 49 -15.71 -7.16 5.34
N HIS A 50 -14.98 -7.66 4.35
CA HIS A 50 -13.79 -8.47 4.59
C HIS A 50 -12.74 -8.39 3.49
N TRP A 51 -11.52 -8.79 3.83
CA TRP A 51 -10.42 -8.92 2.89
C TRP A 51 -10.49 -10.25 2.11
N VAL A 52 -10.32 -10.19 0.79
CA VAL A 52 -10.17 -11.34 -0.10
C VAL A 52 -8.80 -11.33 -0.75
N TYR A 53 -8.10 -12.46 -0.68
CA TYR A 53 -6.75 -12.64 -1.20
C TYR A 53 -6.76 -13.64 -2.36
N ASN A 54 -6.01 -13.34 -3.43
CA ASN A 54 -5.78 -14.28 -4.54
C ASN A 54 -4.39 -14.05 -5.14
N ALA A 55 -4.05 -14.78 -6.22
CA ALA A 55 -2.76 -14.67 -6.89
C ALA A 55 -2.46 -13.27 -7.48
N THR A 56 -3.48 -12.44 -7.73
CA THR A 56 -3.32 -11.08 -8.27
C THR A 56 -3.08 -10.06 -7.17
N GLY A 57 -3.55 -10.33 -5.94
CA GLY A 57 -3.43 -9.40 -4.81
C GLY A 57 -4.61 -9.51 -3.85
N LYS A 58 -4.80 -8.48 -3.02
CA LYS A 58 -5.92 -8.41 -2.08
C LYS A 58 -6.94 -7.34 -2.46
N ARG A 59 -8.21 -7.59 -2.15
CA ARG A 59 -9.35 -6.69 -2.33
C ARG A 59 -10.16 -6.59 -1.05
N TYR A 60 -10.76 -5.45 -0.82
CA TYR A 60 -11.76 -5.28 0.23
C TYR A 60 -13.16 -5.46 -0.35
N VAL A 61 -13.90 -6.42 0.17
CA VAL A 61 -15.22 -6.79 -0.34
C VAL A 61 -16.26 -6.44 0.72
N TYR A 62 -17.26 -5.65 0.33
CA TYR A 62 -18.38 -5.33 1.18
C TYR A 62 -19.36 -6.52 1.30
N HIS A 63 -20.19 -6.50 2.34
CA HIS A 63 -21.19 -7.55 2.60
C HIS A 63 -22.22 -7.75 1.44
N ASP A 64 -22.37 -6.75 0.58
CA ASP A 64 -23.22 -6.84 -0.62
C ASP A 64 -22.49 -7.41 -1.84
N GLY A 65 -21.20 -7.76 -1.68
CA GLY A 65 -20.33 -8.29 -2.72
C GLY A 65 -19.67 -7.22 -3.61
N SER A 66 -19.93 -5.95 -3.37
CA SER A 66 -19.25 -4.86 -4.08
C SER A 66 -17.80 -4.71 -3.60
N VAL A 67 -16.96 -4.06 -4.41
CA VAL A 67 -15.55 -3.77 -4.10
C VAL A 67 -15.24 -2.30 -4.29
N ILE A 68 -14.25 -1.80 -3.55
CA ILE A 68 -13.74 -0.45 -3.74
C ILE A 68 -12.92 -0.41 -5.03
N GLN A 69 -13.16 0.57 -5.89
CA GLN A 69 -12.46 0.74 -7.17
C GLN A 69 -12.07 2.20 -7.38
N ASN A 70 -10.85 2.44 -7.88
CA ASN A 70 -10.30 3.78 -8.17
C ASN A 70 -10.45 4.79 -7.01
N ASP A 71 -10.38 4.30 -5.77
CA ASP A 71 -10.59 5.11 -4.57
C ASP A 71 -9.64 4.65 -3.46
N SER A 72 -9.68 5.32 -2.33
CA SER A 72 -8.96 4.97 -1.11
C SER A 72 -9.93 4.75 0.04
N LYS A 73 -9.55 3.92 0.99
CA LYS A 73 -10.31 3.68 2.22
C LYS A 73 -9.37 3.50 3.41
N VAL A 74 -9.75 4.10 4.54
CA VAL A 74 -9.09 3.86 5.82
C VAL A 74 -9.68 2.59 6.44
N LEU A 75 -8.81 1.62 6.71
CA LEU A 75 -9.13 0.36 7.37
C LEU A 75 -8.08 0.14 8.46
N ASP A 76 -8.51 -0.06 9.69
CA ASP A 76 -7.62 -0.25 10.86
C ASP A 76 -6.53 0.85 10.98
N ASN A 77 -6.93 2.12 10.79
CA ASN A 77 -6.07 3.31 10.78
C ASN A 77 -5.03 3.36 9.63
N VAL A 78 -5.11 2.46 8.67
CA VAL A 78 -4.26 2.45 7.47
C VAL A 78 -5.07 2.86 6.24
N THR A 79 -4.56 3.82 5.45
CA THR A 79 -5.17 4.18 4.17
C THR A 79 -4.68 3.24 3.09
N TYR A 80 -5.60 2.45 2.53
CA TYR A 80 -5.38 1.60 1.36
C TYR A 80 -5.92 2.28 0.10
N TYR A 81 -5.19 2.11 -1.00
CA TYR A 81 -5.55 2.63 -2.32
C TYR A 81 -5.91 1.47 -3.23
N PHE A 82 -6.97 1.61 -4.03
CA PHE A 82 -7.48 0.54 -4.87
C PHE A 82 -7.43 0.93 -6.34
N ASP A 83 -7.13 -0.03 -7.19
CA ASP A 83 -7.13 0.14 -8.64
C ASP A 83 -8.54 0.03 -9.25
N SER A 84 -8.64 0.11 -10.58
CA SER A 84 -9.92 -0.01 -11.31
C SER A 84 -10.57 -1.39 -11.23
N LYS A 85 -9.81 -2.42 -10.81
CA LYS A 85 -10.31 -3.79 -10.61
C LYS A 85 -10.58 -4.09 -9.13
N GLY A 86 -10.34 -3.11 -8.24
CA GLY A 86 -10.52 -3.20 -6.81
C GLY A 86 -9.36 -3.88 -6.06
N TYR A 87 -8.21 -4.07 -6.70
CA TYR A 87 -7.02 -4.57 -6.00
C TYR A 87 -6.28 -3.44 -5.29
N VAL A 88 -5.71 -3.75 -4.14
CA VAL A 88 -4.83 -2.82 -3.40
C VAL A 88 -3.62 -2.48 -4.25
N LYS A 89 -3.36 -1.18 -4.38
CA LYS A 89 -2.16 -0.66 -5.05
C LYS A 89 -0.94 -0.79 -4.13
N THR A 90 0.20 -1.13 -4.71
CA THR A 90 1.51 -1.29 -4.05
C THR A 90 2.59 -0.51 -4.80
N GLY A 91 3.77 -0.33 -4.19
CA GLY A 91 4.80 0.53 -4.75
C GLY A 91 4.42 2.01 -4.68
N TRP A 92 4.87 2.82 -5.64
CA TRP A 92 4.50 4.22 -5.74
C TRP A 92 3.04 4.40 -6.16
N VAL A 93 2.27 5.06 -5.32
CA VAL A 93 0.83 5.32 -5.52
C VAL A 93 0.59 6.81 -5.51
N GLN A 94 -0.08 7.31 -6.55
CA GLN A 94 -0.55 8.70 -6.60
C GLN A 94 -2.04 8.76 -6.23
N ASP A 95 -2.38 9.64 -5.28
CA ASP A 95 -3.75 9.95 -4.89
C ASP A 95 -3.92 11.46 -4.70
N LYS A 96 -4.90 12.05 -5.39
CA LYS A 96 -5.24 13.49 -5.30
C LYS A 96 -4.03 14.43 -5.45
N GLY A 97 -3.10 14.06 -6.35
CA GLY A 97 -1.90 14.85 -6.63
C GLY A 97 -0.74 14.63 -5.64
N LYS A 98 -0.90 13.80 -4.63
CA LYS A 98 0.15 13.43 -3.67
C LYS A 98 0.70 12.04 -3.97
N LEU A 99 1.98 11.85 -3.70
CA LEU A 99 2.69 10.60 -3.90
C LEU A 99 2.84 9.86 -2.57
N TYR A 100 2.71 8.53 -2.59
CA TYR A 100 2.87 7.65 -1.43
C TYR A 100 3.58 6.37 -1.85
N TYR A 101 4.37 5.77 -0.97
CA TYR A 101 4.93 4.44 -1.19
C TYR A 101 4.24 3.40 -0.30
N ARG A 102 3.85 2.27 -0.91
CA ARG A 102 3.15 1.16 -0.27
C ARG A 102 3.93 -0.13 -0.44
N ASN A 103 4.06 -0.89 0.62
CA ASN A 103 4.67 -2.23 0.55
C ASN A 103 3.76 -3.24 -0.18
N SER A 104 4.16 -4.50 -0.25
CA SER A 104 3.44 -5.55 -0.98
C SER A 104 2.06 -5.88 -0.39
N ASP A 105 1.78 -5.53 0.86
CA ASP A 105 0.45 -5.69 1.48
C ASP A 105 -0.40 -4.41 1.44
N GLY A 106 0.13 -3.33 0.84
CA GLY A 106 -0.53 -2.03 0.70
C GLY A 106 -0.42 -1.12 1.92
N SER A 107 0.26 -1.51 2.99
CA SER A 107 0.54 -0.65 4.13
C SER A 107 1.63 0.39 3.79
N PRO A 108 1.68 1.54 4.50
CA PRO A 108 2.71 2.55 4.26
C PRO A 108 4.10 2.03 4.64
N VAL A 109 5.11 2.47 3.92
CA VAL A 109 6.51 2.35 4.30
C VAL A 109 6.97 3.70 4.84
N SER A 110 7.75 3.72 5.92
CA SER A 110 8.31 4.93 6.52
C SER A 110 9.81 4.81 6.77
N GLY A 111 10.48 5.95 6.92
CA GLY A 111 11.93 6.03 7.09
C GLY A 111 12.69 6.04 5.76
N TRP A 112 13.97 5.70 5.82
CA TRP A 112 14.83 5.66 4.64
C TRP A 112 14.38 4.60 3.65
N PHE A 113 14.26 4.99 2.39
CA PHE A 113 13.87 4.15 1.27
C PHE A 113 14.73 4.48 0.04
N GLU A 114 15.07 3.48 -0.77
CA GLU A 114 15.87 3.66 -1.98
C GLU A 114 15.30 2.81 -3.12
N ASP A 115 15.22 3.41 -4.32
CA ASP A 115 14.84 2.73 -5.55
C ASP A 115 15.80 3.13 -6.70
N GLU A 116 15.46 2.76 -7.93
CA GLU A 116 16.26 3.07 -9.13
C GLU A 116 16.41 4.59 -9.41
N ASN A 117 15.52 5.44 -8.85
CA ASN A 117 15.54 6.87 -9.04
C ASN A 117 16.36 7.59 -7.98
N GLY A 118 16.62 6.94 -6.83
CA GLY A 118 17.42 7.48 -5.75
C GLY A 118 16.90 7.17 -4.36
N LYS A 119 17.35 7.98 -3.40
CA LYS A 119 17.08 7.80 -1.97
C LYS A 119 16.01 8.78 -1.50
N TYR A 120 15.12 8.31 -0.64
CA TYR A 120 13.99 9.06 -0.09
C TYR A 120 13.96 8.93 1.43
N TYR A 121 13.28 9.83 2.08
CA TYR A 121 12.83 9.65 3.46
C TYR A 121 11.30 9.73 3.50
N LEU A 122 10.66 8.61 3.82
CA LEU A 122 9.21 8.48 3.81
C LEU A 122 8.65 8.77 5.20
N LEU A 123 7.59 9.55 5.26
CA LEU A 123 6.83 9.83 6.47
C LEU A 123 5.98 8.61 6.87
N GLU A 124 5.35 8.65 8.05
CA GLU A 124 4.55 7.54 8.58
C GLU A 124 3.38 7.14 7.67
N ASP A 125 2.85 8.08 6.89
CA ASP A 125 1.80 7.83 5.91
C ASP A 125 2.33 7.30 4.57
N GLY A 126 3.65 7.14 4.43
CA GLY A 126 4.35 6.70 3.21
C GLY A 126 4.56 7.80 2.18
N SER A 127 4.26 9.06 2.48
CA SER A 127 4.58 10.19 1.60
C SER A 127 6.06 10.55 1.69
N PRO A 128 6.71 10.94 0.57
CA PRO A 128 8.11 11.36 0.60
C PRO A 128 8.25 12.74 1.25
N THR A 129 9.30 12.92 2.02
CA THR A 129 9.75 14.23 2.49
C THR A 129 10.16 15.09 1.29
N ILE A 130 9.87 16.38 1.34
CA ILE A 130 10.23 17.38 0.32
C ILE A 130 10.84 18.60 1.01
N GLY A 131 11.90 19.17 0.42
CA GLY A 131 12.61 20.32 1.00
C GLY A 131 13.60 19.91 2.09
N TRP A 132 13.93 20.86 2.96
CA TRP A 132 14.88 20.66 4.05
C TRP A 132 14.30 19.79 5.16
N ALA A 133 15.13 18.86 5.66
CA ALA A 133 14.76 18.00 6.80
C ALA A 133 15.99 17.69 7.66
N ASP A 134 15.76 17.67 8.99
CA ASP A 134 16.74 17.22 9.98
C ASP A 134 16.38 15.78 10.38
N ILE A 135 17.26 14.84 10.03
CA ILE A 135 17.08 13.41 10.28
C ILE A 135 18.32 12.90 10.99
N GLU A 136 18.15 12.29 12.18
CA GLU A 136 19.24 11.73 12.98
C GLU A 136 20.40 12.73 13.23
N ASN A 137 20.06 13.98 13.54
CA ASN A 137 21.01 15.09 13.75
C ASN A 137 21.84 15.49 12.53
N LYS A 138 21.43 15.09 11.34
CA LYS A 138 22.01 15.53 10.06
C LYS A 138 20.95 16.25 9.24
N LYS A 139 21.37 17.29 8.51
CA LYS A 139 20.48 18.05 7.62
C LYS A 139 20.60 17.49 6.20
N TYR A 140 19.43 17.32 5.57
CA TYR A 140 19.26 16.84 4.20
C TYR A 140 18.34 17.75 3.41
N TYR A 141 18.39 17.65 2.10
CA TYR A 141 17.43 18.29 1.21
C TYR A 141 16.82 17.26 0.26
N PHE A 142 15.50 17.27 0.15
CA PHE A 142 14.75 16.41 -0.77
C PHE A 142 14.14 17.29 -1.87
N GLN A 143 14.39 16.93 -3.12
CA GLN A 143 13.89 17.64 -4.28
C GLN A 143 12.35 17.56 -4.35
N SER A 144 11.72 18.30 -5.25
CA SER A 144 10.26 18.33 -5.41
C SER A 144 9.65 16.97 -5.78
N ASN A 145 10.43 16.05 -6.32
CA ASN A 145 10.04 14.66 -6.58
C ASN A 145 10.31 13.72 -5.38
N GLY A 146 10.80 14.24 -4.26
CA GLY A 146 11.13 13.49 -3.04
C GLY A 146 12.50 12.84 -3.03
N VAL A 147 13.30 12.92 -4.10
CA VAL A 147 14.64 12.34 -4.16
C VAL A 147 15.61 13.18 -3.36
N MET A 148 16.44 12.54 -2.54
CA MET A 148 17.49 13.18 -1.73
C MET A 148 18.55 13.82 -2.63
N ALA A 149 18.92 15.06 -2.34
CA ALA A 149 20.01 15.75 -3.02
C ALA A 149 21.37 15.15 -2.60
N VAL A 150 22.26 14.98 -3.58
CA VAL A 150 23.68 14.61 -3.39
C VAL A 150 24.55 15.44 -4.31
N GLY A 151 25.79 15.72 -3.92
CA GLY A 151 26.70 16.53 -4.71
C GLY A 151 26.21 17.97 -4.90
N MET A 152 26.49 18.57 -6.07
CA MET A 152 26.13 19.95 -6.38
C MET A 152 24.66 20.05 -6.76
N THR A 153 23.90 20.86 -6.03
CA THR A 153 22.45 21.06 -6.25
C THR A 153 22.10 22.53 -6.12
N GLU A 154 21.32 23.05 -7.07
CA GLU A 154 20.79 24.40 -7.00
C GLU A 154 19.48 24.44 -6.21
N ILE A 155 19.42 25.30 -5.20
CA ILE A 155 18.23 25.50 -4.35
C ILE A 155 18.00 27.00 -4.22
N ASP A 156 16.83 27.47 -4.63
CA ASP A 156 16.43 28.88 -4.58
C ASP A 156 17.46 29.84 -5.19
N GLY A 157 18.12 29.41 -6.30
CA GLY A 157 19.12 30.20 -7.03
C GLY A 157 20.52 30.18 -6.39
N ALA A 158 20.73 29.46 -5.30
CA ALA A 158 22.03 29.26 -4.67
C ALA A 158 22.55 27.83 -4.90
N GLN A 159 23.88 27.71 -5.15
CA GLN A 159 24.52 26.40 -5.26
C GLN A 159 24.83 25.84 -3.88
N HIS A 160 24.39 24.60 -3.63
CA HIS A 160 24.63 23.85 -2.41
C HIS A 160 25.47 22.61 -2.74
N LEU A 161 26.39 22.23 -1.87
CA LEU A 161 27.17 21.01 -2.02
C LEU A 161 26.89 20.05 -0.88
N PHE A 162 26.20 18.95 -1.20
CA PHE A 162 25.91 17.85 -0.30
C PHE A 162 27.03 16.80 -0.31
N ASN A 163 27.20 16.11 0.80
CA ASN A 163 28.08 14.94 0.88
C ASN A 163 27.53 13.76 0.06
N GLU A 164 28.33 12.71 -0.14
CA GLU A 164 27.89 11.48 -0.83
C GLU A 164 26.72 10.78 -0.11
N ASP A 165 26.64 10.91 1.21
CA ASP A 165 25.51 10.38 2.00
C ASP A 165 24.27 11.30 1.99
N GLY A 166 24.31 12.41 1.24
CA GLY A 166 23.27 13.42 1.14
C GLY A 166 23.20 14.41 2.29
N SER A 167 24.03 14.25 3.32
CA SER A 167 24.06 15.16 4.45
C SER A 167 24.77 16.49 4.11
N VAL A 168 24.37 17.53 4.81
CA VAL A 168 25.07 18.83 4.79
C VAL A 168 26.15 18.87 5.85
N SER A 169 27.31 19.46 5.50
CA SER A 169 28.30 19.89 6.47
C SER A 169 28.92 21.23 6.03
N SER A 170 29.32 22.03 6.99
CA SER A 170 30.04 23.29 6.72
C SER A 170 31.54 23.04 6.49
N GLY A 171 32.22 24.05 5.95
CA GLY A 171 33.67 24.04 5.76
C GLY A 171 34.10 23.68 4.34
N TRP A 172 35.40 23.42 4.21
CA TRP A 172 35.98 23.10 2.90
C TRP A 172 35.55 21.72 2.42
N ALA A 173 35.17 21.64 1.13
CA ALA A 173 34.87 20.41 0.43
C ALA A 173 35.47 20.42 -0.96
N GLU A 174 35.65 19.26 -1.56
CA GLU A 174 36.11 19.09 -2.93
C GLU A 174 35.02 18.40 -3.75
N ASN A 175 34.76 18.94 -4.93
CA ASN A 175 33.88 18.33 -5.91
C ASN A 175 34.48 18.54 -7.32
N ASP A 176 34.64 17.45 -8.10
CA ASP A 176 35.25 17.44 -9.43
C ASP A 176 36.63 18.13 -9.47
N GLY A 177 37.47 17.88 -8.45
CA GLY A 177 38.82 18.45 -8.33
C GLY A 177 38.87 19.94 -7.99
N LYS A 178 37.74 20.57 -7.67
CA LYS A 178 37.65 21.96 -7.25
C LYS A 178 37.30 22.05 -5.76
N LYS A 179 37.93 23.01 -5.08
CA LYS A 179 37.65 23.26 -3.65
C LYS A 179 36.62 24.34 -3.49
N TYR A 180 35.66 24.09 -2.62
CA TYR A 180 34.56 24.98 -2.26
C TYR A 180 34.51 25.17 -0.76
N TYR A 181 34.08 26.33 -0.31
CA TYR A 181 33.74 26.56 1.09
C TYR A 181 32.21 26.61 1.23
N ARG A 182 31.67 25.85 2.19
CA ARG A 182 30.24 25.74 2.47
C ARG A 182 29.91 26.36 3.80
N ASP A 183 28.80 27.06 3.88
CA ASP A 183 28.20 27.45 5.17
C ASP A 183 27.49 26.25 5.84
N ASP A 184 26.81 26.51 6.96
CA ASP A 184 26.06 25.52 7.74
C ASP A 184 24.79 24.98 7.04
N THR A 185 24.39 25.59 5.93
CA THR A 185 23.32 25.11 5.05
C THR A 185 23.85 24.33 3.83
N GLY A 186 25.18 24.22 3.69
CA GLY A 186 25.83 23.63 2.51
C GLY A 186 25.91 24.59 1.32
N ALA A 187 25.42 25.84 1.45
CA ALA A 187 25.51 26.83 0.39
C ALA A 187 26.97 27.25 0.16
N LEU A 188 27.34 27.38 -1.11
CA LEU A 188 28.68 27.82 -1.48
C LEU A 188 28.84 29.31 -1.23
N THR A 189 29.85 29.65 -0.43
CA THR A 189 30.26 31.03 -0.22
C THR A 189 31.32 31.42 -1.24
N ARG A 190 31.24 32.63 -1.73
CA ARG A 190 32.21 33.23 -2.67
C ARG A 190 33.49 33.63 -1.96
#